data_e99e733837754aa0b7aca96f51be2d70
#
_entry.id   e99e733837754aa0b7aca96f51be2d70
#
_cell.length_a   1.000
_cell.length_b   1.000
_cell.length_c   1.000
_cell.angle_alpha   90.00
_cell.angle_beta   90.00
_cell.angle_gamma   90.00
#
_symmetry.space_group_name_H-M   'P 1'
#
loop_
_entity.id
_entity.type
_entity.pdbx_description
1 polymer ?
#
loop_
_entity_poly.entity_id
_entity_poly.type
_entity_poly.pdbx_seq_one_letter_code
_entity_poly.pdbx_strand_id
1 'polypeptide(L)'
;MGLIEDEVNEVSRLCCNVIPNSKLITCMTSLIRVDINQTNSRQLTVCLRFPDEYPKNKLLTEFKSRSMSITFLERFTKVCDDKAVEFVGKPQVMGLLKFVDTYLRENPLCIVTEEIFNVKKLLSVTSGDLKLRQKSSSILLTAKGGPFYISAKFHVPEQYPVERIQWDDCDCNLPQALVRFVNGQAKEIARQCVEAPLKKLKTNPEFQPKPSLERTFRFIIAAMKGFPEELCPSCEKLALPSTSQAVVETDADDNFLIRMFCGHIYHQGCLKKFMSEPPFPPGGKICPAKRKHPRSDRNHCGARKQSVSDKSELCQQRVTHDKWGLNDVKSAEAKWAHQQARVRELEEVIDFLQ
;
A
#
# COMPACT_ATOMS: atom_id res chain seq x y z
N MET A 1 -43.80 -25.46 27.58
CA MET A 1 -42.49 -24.82 27.35
C MET A 1 -42.72 -23.52 26.57
N GLY A 2 -42.03 -22.48 26.87
CA GLY A 2 -42.15 -21.22 26.12
C GLY A 2 -41.31 -21.27 24.87
N LEU A 3 -41.70 -20.53 23.83
CA LEU A 3 -40.97 -20.47 22.55
C LEU A 3 -39.46 -20.14 22.75
N ILE A 4 -39.13 -19.30 23.71
CA ILE A 4 -37.73 -18.92 24.07
C ILE A 4 -36.96 -20.15 24.58
N GLU A 5 -37.58 -20.96 25.45
CA GLU A 5 -36.96 -22.19 25.97
C GLU A 5 -36.69 -23.20 24.87
N ASP A 6 -37.62 -23.34 23.91
CA ASP A 6 -37.49 -24.24 22.77
C ASP A 6 -36.35 -23.79 21.86
N GLU A 7 -36.22 -22.50 21.56
CA GLU A 7 -35.09 -21.96 20.78
C GLU A 7 -33.74 -22.10 21.52
N VAL A 8 -33.68 -21.84 22.81
CA VAL A 8 -32.47 -22.04 23.63
C VAL A 8 -32.04 -23.51 23.57
N ASN A 9 -32.99 -24.45 23.70
CA ASN A 9 -32.72 -25.90 23.59
C ASN A 9 -32.25 -26.29 22.18
N GLU A 10 -32.88 -25.74 21.14
CA GLU A 10 -32.50 -25.98 19.75
C GLU A 10 -31.05 -25.48 19.47
N VAL A 11 -30.72 -24.24 19.87
CA VAL A 11 -29.38 -23.65 19.72
C VAL A 11 -28.33 -24.46 20.47
N SER A 12 -28.64 -24.86 21.71
CA SER A 12 -27.72 -25.68 22.52
C SER A 12 -27.38 -27.03 21.82
N ARG A 13 -28.34 -27.63 21.15
CA ARG A 13 -28.17 -28.93 20.47
C ARG A 13 -27.54 -28.83 19.08
N LEU A 14 -27.96 -27.83 18.31
CA LEU A 14 -27.71 -27.79 16.86
C LEU A 14 -26.68 -26.75 16.42
N CYS A 15 -26.40 -25.69 17.22
CA CYS A 15 -25.58 -24.56 16.78
C CYS A 15 -24.23 -25.02 16.22
N CYS A 16 -23.47 -25.78 16.99
CA CYS A 16 -22.09 -26.18 16.60
C CYS A 16 -22.11 -27.20 15.42
N ASN A 17 -23.20 -27.92 15.22
CA ASN A 17 -23.33 -28.86 14.12
C ASN A 17 -23.74 -28.20 12.80
N VAL A 18 -24.54 -27.14 12.90
CA VAL A 18 -25.14 -26.45 11.74
C VAL A 18 -24.26 -25.30 11.27
N ILE A 19 -23.53 -24.67 12.17
CA ILE A 19 -22.64 -23.54 11.87
C ILE A 19 -21.19 -23.99 12.10
N PRO A 20 -20.46 -24.27 11.02
CA PRO A 20 -19.07 -24.70 11.13
C PRO A 20 -18.21 -23.67 11.88
N ASN A 21 -17.28 -24.16 12.69
CA ASN A 21 -16.35 -23.31 13.48
C ASN A 21 -17.04 -22.33 14.44
N SER A 22 -18.28 -22.62 14.87
CA SER A 22 -18.95 -21.88 15.93
C SER A 22 -18.67 -22.51 17.30
N LYS A 23 -18.65 -21.66 18.33
CA LYS A 23 -18.54 -22.07 19.74
C LYS A 23 -19.64 -21.37 20.54
N LEU A 24 -20.50 -22.15 21.13
CA LEU A 24 -21.53 -21.62 22.04
C LEU A 24 -20.86 -21.25 23.38
N ILE A 25 -20.90 -19.98 23.75
CA ILE A 25 -20.29 -19.44 24.98
C ILE A 25 -21.31 -19.38 26.10
N THR A 26 -22.49 -18.85 25.79
CA THR A 26 -23.59 -18.69 26.73
C THR A 26 -24.90 -19.01 26.02
N CYS A 27 -25.78 -19.78 26.67
CA CYS A 27 -27.09 -20.10 26.14
C CYS A 27 -28.10 -20.09 27.30
N MET A 28 -28.73 -18.94 27.48
CA MET A 28 -29.74 -18.69 28.52
C MET A 28 -30.95 -17.97 27.93
N THR A 29 -32.06 -18.05 28.60
CA THR A 29 -33.32 -17.39 28.18
C THR A 29 -33.23 -15.86 28.11
N SER A 30 -32.22 -15.24 28.70
CA SER A 30 -31.94 -13.81 28.62
C SER A 30 -30.91 -13.42 27.57
N LEU A 31 -29.95 -14.31 27.27
CA LEU A 31 -28.80 -14.02 26.42
C LEU A 31 -28.24 -15.29 25.78
N ILE A 32 -28.08 -15.25 24.47
CA ILE A 32 -27.31 -16.23 23.72
C ILE A 32 -26.06 -15.57 23.20
N ARG A 33 -24.87 -16.18 23.45
CA ARG A 33 -23.59 -15.75 22.93
C ARG A 33 -22.90 -16.86 22.18
N VAL A 34 -22.58 -16.58 20.92
CA VAL A 34 -21.92 -17.53 20.01
C VAL A 34 -20.68 -16.85 19.38
N ASP A 35 -19.55 -17.52 19.46
CA ASP A 35 -18.36 -17.15 18.70
C ASP A 35 -18.37 -17.87 17.35
N ILE A 36 -18.26 -17.15 16.26
CA ILE A 36 -18.14 -17.65 14.90
C ILE A 36 -16.74 -17.33 14.39
N ASN A 37 -15.91 -18.33 14.16
CA ASN A 37 -14.50 -18.21 13.81
C ASN A 37 -14.24 -18.80 12.42
N GLN A 38 -14.46 -18.04 11.35
CA GLN A 38 -14.22 -18.52 9.99
C GLN A 38 -12.74 -18.66 9.67
N THR A 39 -11.94 -17.66 10.06
CA THR A 39 -10.47 -17.66 10.01
C THR A 39 -9.94 -16.91 11.22
N ASN A 40 -8.61 -16.93 11.43
CA ASN A 40 -7.98 -16.17 12.53
C ASN A 40 -8.27 -14.66 12.47
N SER A 41 -8.53 -14.11 11.30
CA SER A 41 -8.85 -12.70 11.08
C SER A 41 -10.34 -12.41 10.89
N ARG A 42 -11.18 -13.45 10.72
CA ARG A 42 -12.64 -13.34 10.62
C ARG A 42 -13.31 -14.02 11.81
N GLN A 43 -13.16 -13.38 12.98
CA GLN A 43 -13.72 -13.83 14.24
C GLN A 43 -14.77 -12.83 14.73
N LEU A 44 -15.95 -13.32 15.04
CA LEU A 44 -17.07 -12.53 15.47
C LEU A 44 -17.78 -13.18 16.65
N THR A 45 -17.95 -12.45 17.73
CA THR A 45 -18.84 -12.82 18.84
C THR A 45 -20.22 -12.22 18.59
N VAL A 46 -21.22 -13.06 18.44
CA VAL A 46 -22.63 -12.69 18.27
C VAL A 46 -23.30 -12.75 19.62
N CYS A 47 -23.91 -11.66 20.07
CA CYS A 47 -24.72 -11.60 21.30
C CYS A 47 -26.15 -11.29 20.92
N LEU A 48 -27.07 -12.18 21.27
CA LEU A 48 -28.49 -12.07 20.98
C LEU A 48 -29.29 -11.99 22.30
N ARG A 49 -30.16 -11.00 22.41
CA ARG A 49 -31.03 -10.82 23.57
C ARG A 49 -32.49 -10.87 23.12
N PHE A 50 -33.32 -11.54 23.89
CA PHE A 50 -34.75 -11.61 23.63
C PHE A 50 -35.42 -10.33 24.16
N PRO A 51 -36.21 -9.61 23.34
CA PRO A 51 -37.02 -8.47 23.81
C PRO A 51 -38.28 -8.97 24.56
N ASP A 52 -38.92 -8.07 25.33
CA ASP A 52 -40.05 -8.40 26.17
C ASP A 52 -41.24 -9.00 25.40
N GLU A 53 -41.49 -8.58 24.18
CA GLU A 53 -42.60 -9.08 23.33
C GLU A 53 -42.13 -10.09 22.28
N TYR A 54 -41.08 -10.84 22.56
CA TYR A 54 -40.63 -11.90 21.65
C TYR A 54 -41.70 -12.98 21.46
N PRO A 55 -42.01 -13.47 20.24
CA PRO A 55 -41.30 -13.25 18.93
C PRO A 55 -41.93 -12.12 18.07
N LYS A 56 -42.84 -11.30 18.62
CA LYS A 56 -43.46 -10.19 17.88
C LYS A 56 -42.43 -9.11 17.52
N ASN A 57 -41.41 -8.94 18.35
CA ASN A 57 -40.31 -8.04 18.12
C ASN A 57 -39.08 -8.84 17.68
N LYS A 58 -38.18 -8.17 16.89
CA LYS A 58 -36.91 -8.74 16.47
C LYS A 58 -35.95 -8.88 17.64
N LEU A 59 -35.02 -9.87 17.56
CA LEU A 59 -33.91 -10.02 18.50
C LEU A 59 -33.07 -8.76 18.54
N LEU A 60 -32.57 -8.42 19.73
CA LEU A 60 -31.56 -7.37 19.90
C LEU A 60 -30.18 -8.01 19.62
N THR A 61 -29.50 -7.48 18.60
CA THR A 61 -28.20 -8.00 18.17
C THR A 61 -27.06 -7.10 18.54
N GLU A 62 -26.00 -7.65 19.11
CA GLU A 62 -24.74 -6.98 19.40
C GLU A 62 -23.57 -7.81 18.88
N PHE A 63 -22.66 -7.18 18.14
CA PHE A 63 -21.48 -7.85 17.60
C PHE A 63 -20.21 -7.33 18.25
N LYS A 64 -19.27 -8.25 18.55
CA LYS A 64 -17.93 -7.94 19.07
C LYS A 64 -16.88 -8.67 18.25
N SER A 65 -15.81 -7.99 17.90
CA SER A 65 -14.67 -8.59 17.21
C SER A 65 -13.38 -7.91 17.62
N ARG A 66 -12.28 -8.68 17.61
CA ARG A 66 -10.92 -8.14 17.79
C ARG A 66 -10.23 -7.82 16.46
N SER A 67 -10.73 -8.39 15.38
CA SER A 67 -10.11 -8.35 14.06
C SER A 67 -10.84 -7.45 13.06
N MET A 68 -12.11 -7.13 13.31
CA MET A 68 -12.95 -6.32 12.43
C MET A 68 -13.11 -4.91 12.98
N SER A 69 -13.20 -3.92 12.09
CA SER A 69 -13.36 -2.52 12.50
C SER A 69 -14.75 -2.24 13.10
N ILE A 70 -14.80 -1.28 14.01
CA ILE A 70 -16.07 -0.82 14.64
C ILE A 70 -17.04 -0.36 13.54
N THR A 71 -16.57 0.37 12.55
CA THR A 71 -17.40 0.86 11.44
C THR A 71 -18.02 -0.29 10.63
N PHE A 72 -17.30 -1.41 10.45
CA PHE A 72 -17.89 -2.60 9.84
C PHE A 72 -18.97 -3.19 10.74
N LEU A 73 -18.69 -3.37 12.04
CA LEU A 73 -19.64 -3.97 12.98
C LEU A 73 -20.94 -3.17 13.06
N GLU A 74 -20.89 -1.86 13.09
CA GLU A 74 -22.06 -0.97 13.10
C GLU A 74 -22.92 -1.13 11.83
N ARG A 75 -22.27 -1.19 10.66
CA ARG A 75 -22.98 -1.42 9.38
C ARG A 75 -23.57 -2.82 9.30
N PHE A 76 -22.82 -3.79 9.78
CA PHE A 76 -23.24 -5.18 9.80
C PHE A 76 -24.42 -5.41 10.75
N THR A 77 -24.45 -4.72 11.91
CA THR A 77 -25.59 -4.72 12.83
C THR A 77 -26.87 -4.30 12.11
N LYS A 78 -26.81 -3.19 11.33
CA LYS A 78 -27.97 -2.75 10.55
C LYS A 78 -28.45 -3.79 9.55
N VAL A 79 -27.52 -4.42 8.82
CA VAL A 79 -27.85 -5.49 7.85
C VAL A 79 -28.50 -6.69 8.56
N CYS A 80 -28.01 -7.06 9.74
CA CYS A 80 -28.60 -8.14 10.53
C CYS A 80 -29.95 -7.75 11.13
N ASP A 81 -30.10 -6.51 11.52
CA ASP A 81 -31.38 -5.96 12.02
C ASP A 81 -32.46 -5.98 10.95
N ASP A 82 -32.11 -5.59 9.71
CA ASP A 82 -33.01 -5.65 8.56
C ASP A 82 -33.39 -7.12 8.25
N LYS A 83 -32.43 -8.02 8.34
CA LYS A 83 -32.68 -9.46 8.14
C LYS A 83 -33.53 -10.08 9.26
N ALA A 84 -33.35 -9.65 10.50
CA ALA A 84 -34.13 -10.14 11.65
C ALA A 84 -35.63 -9.83 11.52
N VAL A 85 -36.00 -8.76 10.82
CA VAL A 85 -37.40 -8.43 10.54
C VAL A 85 -38.13 -9.56 9.78
N GLU A 86 -37.42 -10.27 8.89
CA GLU A 86 -38.00 -11.38 8.12
C GLU A 86 -38.38 -12.60 8.98
N PHE A 87 -37.80 -12.70 10.17
CA PHE A 87 -38.01 -13.78 11.12
C PHE A 87 -39.04 -13.44 12.21
N VAL A 88 -39.57 -12.23 12.25
CA VAL A 88 -40.58 -11.79 13.26
C VAL A 88 -41.80 -12.71 13.22
N GLY A 89 -42.26 -13.13 14.40
CA GLY A 89 -43.35 -14.08 14.57
C GLY A 89 -42.96 -15.56 14.46
N LYS A 90 -41.67 -15.87 14.23
CA LYS A 90 -41.12 -17.22 14.11
C LYS A 90 -39.87 -17.37 14.98
N PRO A 91 -39.33 -18.60 15.17
CA PRO A 91 -38.00 -18.77 15.76
C PRO A 91 -36.92 -17.98 14.98
N GLN A 92 -36.18 -17.07 15.66
CA GLN A 92 -35.27 -16.12 15.00
C GLN A 92 -33.80 -16.50 15.13
N VAL A 93 -33.41 -17.16 16.24
CA VAL A 93 -32.00 -17.32 16.64
C VAL A 93 -31.18 -18.09 15.60
N MET A 94 -31.60 -19.29 15.27
CA MET A 94 -30.87 -20.16 14.31
C MET A 94 -30.86 -19.53 12.91
N GLY A 95 -31.95 -18.89 12.49
CA GLY A 95 -32.04 -18.19 11.22
C GLY A 95 -31.02 -17.05 11.11
N LEU A 96 -30.91 -16.23 12.17
CA LEU A 96 -29.99 -15.11 12.22
C LEU A 96 -28.51 -15.56 12.31
N LEU A 97 -28.21 -16.58 13.13
CA LEU A 97 -26.85 -17.14 13.23
C LEU A 97 -26.39 -17.74 11.90
N LYS A 98 -27.25 -18.46 11.18
CA LYS A 98 -26.95 -18.97 9.82
C LYS A 98 -26.70 -17.82 8.84
N PHE A 99 -27.48 -16.76 8.90
CA PHE A 99 -27.28 -15.59 8.07
C PHE A 99 -25.91 -14.93 8.34
N VAL A 100 -25.54 -14.75 9.60
CA VAL A 100 -24.23 -14.19 10.00
C VAL A 100 -23.08 -15.02 9.46
N ASP A 101 -23.13 -16.35 9.64
CA ASP A 101 -22.12 -17.27 9.12
C ASP A 101 -21.99 -17.20 7.60
N THR A 102 -23.10 -17.25 6.89
CA THR A 102 -23.14 -17.15 5.43
C THR A 102 -22.60 -15.82 4.94
N TYR A 103 -22.99 -14.72 5.58
CA TYR A 103 -22.52 -13.39 5.23
C TYR A 103 -21.00 -13.25 5.37
N LEU A 104 -20.43 -13.72 6.48
CA LEU A 104 -18.96 -13.69 6.69
C LEU A 104 -18.21 -14.53 5.68
N ARG A 105 -18.77 -15.64 5.26
CA ARG A 105 -18.20 -16.55 4.26
C ARG A 105 -18.23 -15.95 2.86
N GLU A 106 -19.34 -15.33 2.50
CA GLU A 106 -19.53 -14.71 1.18
C GLU A 106 -18.83 -13.34 1.03
N ASN A 107 -18.47 -12.69 2.14
CA ASN A 107 -17.84 -11.37 2.16
C ASN A 107 -16.45 -11.39 2.80
N PRO A 108 -15.47 -12.10 2.24
CA PRO A 108 -14.12 -12.19 2.83
C PRO A 108 -13.38 -10.85 2.95
N LEU A 109 -13.75 -9.84 2.14
CA LEU A 109 -13.16 -8.49 2.22
C LEU A 109 -13.68 -7.66 3.40
N CYS A 110 -14.54 -8.21 4.27
CA CYS A 110 -15.04 -7.51 5.46
C CYS A 110 -13.92 -7.06 6.40
N ILE A 111 -12.81 -7.82 6.48
CA ILE A 111 -11.63 -7.51 7.31
C ILE A 111 -10.87 -6.25 6.88
N VAL A 112 -10.95 -5.87 5.61
CA VAL A 112 -10.26 -4.70 5.02
C VAL A 112 -11.20 -3.52 4.76
N THR A 113 -12.41 -3.52 5.32
CA THR A 113 -13.46 -2.52 5.06
C THR A 113 -12.98 -1.10 5.37
N GLU A 114 -12.27 -0.91 6.48
CA GLU A 114 -11.75 0.40 6.88
C GLU A 114 -10.65 0.89 5.94
N GLU A 115 -9.72 0.02 5.58
CA GLU A 115 -8.65 0.34 4.62
C GLU A 115 -9.25 0.69 3.24
N ILE A 116 -10.24 -0.08 2.79
CA ILE A 116 -10.98 0.22 1.54
C ILE A 116 -11.65 1.58 1.61
N PHE A 117 -12.28 1.92 2.74
CA PHE A 117 -12.93 3.22 2.93
C PHE A 117 -11.93 4.36 2.81
N ASN A 118 -10.77 4.24 3.50
CA ASN A 118 -9.70 5.23 3.46
C ASN A 118 -9.14 5.40 2.03
N VAL A 119 -8.94 4.30 1.32
CA VAL A 119 -8.46 4.33 -0.07
C VAL A 119 -9.50 4.96 -1.00
N LYS A 120 -10.78 4.65 -0.86
CA LYS A 120 -11.85 5.29 -1.64
C LYS A 120 -11.91 6.80 -1.41
N LYS A 121 -11.70 7.26 -0.18
CA LYS A 121 -11.60 8.68 0.13
C LYS A 121 -10.41 9.36 -0.56
N LEU A 122 -9.29 8.66 -0.71
CA LEU A 122 -8.14 9.17 -1.48
C LEU A 122 -8.45 9.21 -2.97
N LEU A 123 -9.08 8.16 -3.52
CA LEU A 123 -9.44 8.09 -4.93
C LEU A 123 -10.51 9.10 -5.34
N SER A 124 -11.37 9.55 -4.42
CA SER A 124 -12.36 10.61 -4.73
C SER A 124 -11.72 11.97 -5.06
N VAL A 125 -10.48 12.19 -4.61
CA VAL A 125 -9.68 13.41 -4.87
C VAL A 125 -8.73 13.22 -6.05
N THR A 126 -8.48 11.95 -6.45
CA THR A 126 -7.60 11.59 -7.56
C THR A 126 -8.37 10.82 -8.62
N SER A 127 -7.94 10.89 -9.87
CA SER A 127 -8.56 10.10 -10.93
C SER A 127 -8.18 8.62 -10.77
N GLY A 128 -9.12 7.79 -10.33
CA GLY A 128 -8.88 6.36 -10.15
C GLY A 128 -10.18 5.60 -9.83
N ASP A 129 -10.11 4.27 -9.82
CA ASP A 129 -11.24 3.39 -9.54
C ASP A 129 -10.82 2.22 -8.64
N LEU A 130 -11.78 1.73 -7.84
CA LEU A 130 -11.60 0.59 -6.95
C LEU A 130 -12.79 -0.35 -7.04
N LYS A 131 -12.59 -1.51 -7.67
CA LYS A 131 -13.63 -2.54 -7.82
C LYS A 131 -13.36 -3.71 -6.88
N LEU A 132 -14.37 -4.06 -6.08
CA LEU A 132 -14.30 -5.15 -5.10
C LEU A 132 -14.91 -6.43 -5.72
N ARG A 133 -14.21 -7.54 -5.56
CA ARG A 133 -14.65 -8.87 -5.98
C ARG A 133 -14.69 -9.80 -4.76
N GLN A 134 -15.83 -9.83 -4.06
CA GLN A 134 -15.99 -10.60 -2.81
C GLN A 134 -15.67 -12.08 -3.01
N LYS A 135 -16.28 -12.75 -3.99
CA LYS A 135 -16.10 -14.19 -4.23
C LYS A 135 -14.64 -14.64 -4.40
N SER A 136 -13.78 -13.78 -4.93
CA SER A 136 -12.36 -14.09 -5.16
C SER A 136 -11.43 -13.39 -4.17
N SER A 137 -11.95 -12.79 -3.10
CA SER A 137 -11.18 -12.02 -2.11
C SER A 137 -10.18 -11.06 -2.79
N SER A 138 -10.61 -10.37 -3.85
CA SER A 138 -9.71 -9.55 -4.65
C SER A 138 -10.25 -8.14 -4.90
N ILE A 139 -9.33 -7.22 -5.09
CA ILE A 139 -9.57 -5.80 -5.30
C ILE A 139 -8.83 -5.39 -6.57
N LEU A 140 -9.55 -4.84 -7.54
CA LEU A 140 -8.95 -4.21 -8.70
C LEU A 140 -8.76 -2.72 -8.40
N LEU A 141 -7.52 -2.29 -8.29
CA LEU A 141 -7.15 -0.88 -8.18
C LEU A 141 -6.73 -0.36 -9.54
N THR A 142 -7.32 0.74 -9.97
CA THR A 142 -6.86 1.53 -11.13
C THR A 142 -6.50 2.92 -10.63
N ALA A 143 -5.21 3.28 -10.70
CA ALA A 143 -4.72 4.61 -10.34
C ALA A 143 -4.27 5.35 -11.61
N LYS A 144 -4.61 6.64 -11.73
CA LYS A 144 -4.31 7.46 -12.89
C LYS A 144 -3.51 8.70 -12.49
N GLY A 145 -2.65 9.14 -13.43
CA GLY A 145 -1.90 10.40 -13.32
C GLY A 145 -1.71 11.01 -14.71
N GLY A 146 -2.44 12.07 -15.03
CA GLY A 146 -2.50 12.61 -16.39
C GLY A 146 -2.95 11.54 -17.40
N PRO A 147 -2.21 11.33 -18.51
CA PRO A 147 -2.53 10.33 -19.53
C PRO A 147 -2.07 8.90 -19.12
N PHE A 148 -1.42 8.75 -17.97
CA PHE A 148 -0.86 7.49 -17.51
C PHE A 148 -1.78 6.79 -16.53
N TYR A 149 -1.76 5.45 -16.56
CA TYR A 149 -2.48 4.62 -15.60
C TYR A 149 -1.69 3.38 -15.20
N ILE A 150 -2.04 2.83 -14.06
CA ILE A 150 -1.68 1.50 -13.61
C ILE A 150 -2.93 0.82 -13.04
N SER A 151 -3.19 -0.40 -13.47
CA SER A 151 -4.30 -1.22 -13.01
C SER A 151 -3.78 -2.58 -12.59
N ALA A 152 -4.08 -3.00 -11.36
CA ALA A 152 -3.64 -4.29 -10.86
C ALA A 152 -4.71 -4.93 -9.99
N LYS A 153 -4.77 -6.27 -10.04
CA LYS A 153 -5.66 -7.09 -9.23
C LYS A 153 -4.91 -7.57 -7.99
N PHE A 154 -5.32 -7.08 -6.85
CA PHE A 154 -4.75 -7.44 -5.54
C PHE A 154 -5.60 -8.52 -4.89
N HIS A 155 -4.97 -9.56 -4.37
CA HIS A 155 -5.60 -10.61 -3.60
C HIS A 155 -5.35 -10.38 -2.11
N VAL A 156 -6.41 -10.48 -1.31
CA VAL A 156 -6.35 -10.41 0.15
C VAL A 156 -6.34 -11.85 0.68
N PRO A 157 -5.24 -12.32 1.27
CA PRO A 157 -5.14 -13.69 1.76
C PRO A 157 -6.03 -13.92 2.98
N GLU A 158 -6.33 -15.18 3.27
CA GLU A 158 -7.18 -15.57 4.41
C GLU A 158 -6.58 -15.21 5.77
N GLN A 159 -5.25 -15.24 5.88
CA GLN A 159 -4.53 -14.90 7.10
C GLN A 159 -4.16 -13.41 7.19
N TYR A 160 -4.76 -12.56 6.37
CA TYR A 160 -4.59 -11.11 6.48
C TYR A 160 -5.03 -10.61 7.88
N PRO A 161 -4.27 -9.71 8.58
CA PRO A 161 -3.09 -8.97 8.15
C PRO A 161 -1.74 -9.66 8.42
N VAL A 162 -1.72 -10.91 8.90
CA VAL A 162 -0.47 -11.66 9.15
C VAL A 162 0.28 -11.90 7.84
N GLU A 163 -0.44 -12.21 6.78
CA GLU A 163 0.07 -12.26 5.43
C GLU A 163 -0.19 -10.95 4.68
N ARG A 164 0.76 -10.57 3.83
CA ARG A 164 0.63 -9.36 2.98
C ARG A 164 -0.34 -9.59 1.82
N ILE A 165 -0.93 -8.51 1.31
CA ILE A 165 -1.63 -8.54 0.02
C ILE A 165 -0.69 -9.00 -1.09
N GLN A 166 -1.24 -9.69 -2.08
CA GLN A 166 -0.50 -10.27 -3.20
C GLN A 166 -1.06 -9.75 -4.52
N TRP A 167 -0.20 -9.57 -5.50
CA TRP A 167 -0.57 -9.27 -6.89
C TRP A 167 0.57 -9.71 -7.82
N ASP A 168 0.23 -10.06 -9.02
CA ASP A 168 1.19 -10.53 -10.03
C ASP A 168 1.49 -9.40 -11.02
N ASP A 169 0.78 -9.38 -12.13
CA ASP A 169 0.99 -8.42 -13.20
C ASP A 169 0.11 -7.19 -13.05
N CYS A 170 0.61 -6.07 -13.56
CA CYS A 170 -0.15 -4.84 -13.68
C CYS A 170 -0.28 -4.46 -15.17
N ASP A 171 -1.49 -4.09 -15.56
CA ASP A 171 -1.77 -3.43 -16.82
C ASP A 171 -1.47 -1.93 -16.66
N CYS A 172 -0.62 -1.39 -17.53
CA CYS A 172 -0.20 0.01 -17.43
C CYS A 172 0.37 0.51 -18.76
N ASN A 173 0.40 1.84 -18.91
CA ASN A 173 1.05 2.52 -20.02
C ASN A 173 2.26 3.38 -19.58
N LEU A 174 2.84 3.05 -18.44
CA LEU A 174 4.03 3.71 -17.91
C LEU A 174 5.32 3.19 -18.56
N PRO A 175 6.37 4.03 -18.65
CA PRO A 175 7.72 3.56 -18.97
C PRO A 175 8.19 2.46 -18.03
N GLN A 176 8.89 1.45 -18.57
CA GLN A 176 9.31 0.26 -17.85
C GLN A 176 10.10 0.54 -16.56
N ALA A 177 10.92 1.61 -16.56
CA ALA A 177 11.68 2.03 -15.37
C ALA A 177 10.75 2.42 -14.20
N LEU A 178 9.62 3.07 -14.49
CA LEU A 178 8.62 3.46 -13.49
C LEU A 178 7.76 2.27 -13.04
N VAL A 179 7.41 1.37 -13.97
CA VAL A 179 6.69 0.12 -13.64
C VAL A 179 7.50 -0.71 -12.64
N ARG A 180 8.79 -0.94 -12.93
CA ARG A 180 9.70 -1.67 -12.02
C ARG A 180 9.80 -1.00 -10.65
N PHE A 181 9.88 0.33 -10.63
CA PHE A 181 9.93 1.09 -9.37
C PHE A 181 8.66 0.95 -8.57
N VAL A 182 7.49 1.19 -9.19
CA VAL A 182 6.20 1.13 -8.48
C VAL A 182 5.96 -0.27 -7.93
N ASN A 183 6.15 -1.31 -8.75
CA ASN A 183 5.96 -2.69 -8.33
C ASN A 183 6.95 -3.10 -7.24
N GLY A 184 8.23 -2.81 -7.42
CA GLY A 184 9.26 -3.17 -6.44
C GLY A 184 9.03 -2.48 -5.09
N GLN A 185 8.76 -1.17 -5.10
CA GLN A 185 8.53 -0.40 -3.88
C GLN A 185 7.21 -0.77 -3.21
N ALA A 186 6.14 -1.02 -3.97
CA ALA A 186 4.86 -1.47 -3.44
C ALA A 186 4.99 -2.85 -2.77
N LYS A 187 5.71 -3.81 -3.41
CA LYS A 187 6.00 -5.13 -2.82
C LYS A 187 6.81 -5.02 -1.53
N GLU A 188 7.78 -4.12 -1.49
CA GLU A 188 8.60 -3.87 -0.29
C GLU A 188 7.79 -3.22 0.84
N ILE A 189 6.91 -2.26 0.54
CA ILE A 189 5.99 -1.67 1.53
C ILE A 189 5.07 -2.74 2.12
N ALA A 190 4.49 -3.60 1.28
CA ALA A 190 3.63 -4.68 1.75
C ALA A 190 4.41 -5.68 2.62
N ARG A 191 5.65 -6.03 2.22
CA ARG A 191 6.54 -6.90 3.00
C ARG A 191 6.87 -6.32 4.36
N GLN A 192 7.24 -5.04 4.43
CA GLN A 192 7.58 -4.35 5.68
C GLN A 192 6.42 -4.27 6.69
N CYS A 193 5.18 -4.42 6.22
CA CYS A 193 4.03 -4.47 7.13
C CYS A 193 3.93 -5.79 7.89
N VAL A 194 4.39 -6.91 7.31
CA VAL A 194 4.18 -8.26 7.84
C VAL A 194 5.46 -8.96 8.30
N GLU A 195 6.62 -8.50 7.85
CA GLU A 195 7.91 -9.08 8.20
C GLU A 195 8.71 -8.16 9.13
N ALA A 196 9.35 -8.74 10.13
CA ALA A 196 10.21 -8.01 11.04
C ALA A 196 11.44 -7.43 10.31
N PRO A 197 11.94 -6.24 10.70
CA PRO A 197 13.17 -5.70 10.14
C PRO A 197 14.35 -6.64 10.37
N LEU A 198 15.19 -6.82 9.34
CA LEU A 198 16.38 -7.70 9.39
C LEU A 198 17.37 -7.32 10.50
N LYS A 199 17.49 -6.03 10.83
CA LYS A 199 18.31 -5.56 11.94
C LYS A 199 17.47 -5.50 13.21
N LYS A 200 17.63 -6.48 14.09
CA LYS A 200 17.07 -6.42 15.44
C LYS A 200 17.80 -5.31 16.22
N LEU A 201 17.14 -4.18 16.43
CA LEU A 201 17.58 -3.25 17.48
C LEU A 201 17.27 -3.89 18.84
N LYS A 202 18.25 -3.86 19.77
CA LYS A 202 18.18 -4.47 21.13
C LYS A 202 16.97 -3.99 21.97
N THR A 203 16.25 -2.97 21.53
CA THR A 203 15.13 -2.31 22.23
C THR A 203 13.78 -2.43 21.48
N ASN A 204 13.68 -3.25 20.42
CA ASN A 204 12.40 -3.36 19.72
C ASN A 204 11.43 -4.27 20.49
N PRO A 205 10.19 -3.81 20.73
CA PRO A 205 9.11 -4.69 21.16
C PRO A 205 8.87 -5.77 20.09
N GLU A 206 8.29 -6.88 20.52
CA GLU A 206 7.93 -7.98 19.62
C GLU A 206 7.19 -7.45 18.39
N PHE A 207 7.67 -7.81 17.19
CA PHE A 207 7.09 -7.33 15.95
C PHE A 207 5.69 -7.90 15.77
N GLN A 208 4.73 -7.02 15.57
CA GLN A 208 3.36 -7.39 15.24
C GLN A 208 3.04 -7.02 13.77
N PRO A 209 2.54 -7.97 12.97
CA PRO A 209 2.09 -7.69 11.61
C PRO A 209 1.02 -6.59 11.59
N LYS A 210 1.10 -5.73 10.58
CA LYS A 210 0.17 -4.61 10.38
C LYS A 210 -0.52 -4.72 9.02
N PRO A 211 -1.73 -4.19 8.89
CA PRO A 211 -2.44 -4.13 7.62
C PRO A 211 -1.57 -3.49 6.52
N SER A 212 -1.49 -4.15 5.35
CA SER A 212 -0.61 -3.74 4.25
C SER A 212 -1.34 -3.08 3.08
N LEU A 213 -2.66 -3.25 2.96
CA LEU A 213 -3.45 -2.83 1.80
C LEU A 213 -3.47 -1.30 1.64
N GLU A 214 -3.91 -0.57 2.65
CA GLU A 214 -4.01 0.89 2.58
C GLU A 214 -2.65 1.54 2.31
N ARG A 215 -1.58 1.10 3.00
CA ARG A 215 -0.24 1.67 2.83
C ARG A 215 0.30 1.46 1.42
N THR A 216 0.08 0.27 0.86
CA THR A 216 0.51 -0.06 -0.49
C THR A 216 -0.28 0.75 -1.52
N PHE A 217 -1.60 0.86 -1.37
CA PHE A 217 -2.44 1.60 -2.30
C PHE A 217 -2.18 3.11 -2.23
N ARG A 218 -1.97 3.68 -1.04
CA ARG A 218 -1.54 5.08 -0.87
C ARG A 218 -0.27 5.37 -1.64
N PHE A 219 0.72 4.48 -1.55
CA PHE A 219 1.96 4.65 -2.29
C PHE A 219 1.72 4.64 -3.80
N ILE A 220 0.98 3.66 -4.33
CA ILE A 220 0.70 3.56 -5.77
C ILE A 220 -0.05 4.82 -6.26
N ILE A 221 -1.08 5.24 -5.56
CA ILE A 221 -1.88 6.43 -5.90
C ILE A 221 -1.02 7.70 -5.87
N ALA A 222 -0.20 7.87 -4.83
CA ALA A 222 0.68 9.03 -4.70
C ALA A 222 1.77 9.05 -5.78
N ALA A 223 2.34 7.90 -6.14
CA ALA A 223 3.32 7.79 -7.21
C ALA A 223 2.71 8.16 -8.56
N MET A 224 1.52 7.63 -8.87
CA MET A 224 0.81 7.94 -10.12
C MET A 224 0.46 9.42 -10.23
N LYS A 225 0.04 10.05 -9.14
CA LYS A 225 -0.25 11.48 -9.12
C LYS A 225 1.01 12.33 -9.36
N GLY A 226 2.16 11.91 -8.81
CA GLY A 226 3.39 12.70 -8.86
C GLY A 226 4.15 12.58 -10.17
N PHE A 227 4.08 11.46 -10.88
CA PHE A 227 4.89 11.24 -12.09
C PHE A 227 4.70 12.28 -13.19
N PRO A 228 3.49 12.72 -13.56
CA PRO A 228 3.30 13.71 -14.62
C PRO A 228 3.90 15.08 -14.31
N GLU A 229 4.13 15.39 -13.04
CA GLU A 229 4.67 16.67 -12.59
C GLU A 229 6.20 16.62 -12.39
N GLU A 230 6.82 15.45 -12.53
CA GLU A 230 8.25 15.30 -12.33
C GLU A 230 9.05 15.93 -13.47
N LEU A 231 10.04 16.75 -13.09
CA LEU A 231 10.95 17.41 -14.03
C LEU A 231 12.27 16.63 -14.13
N CYS A 232 12.84 16.61 -15.34
CA CYS A 232 14.21 16.17 -15.55
C CYS A 232 15.17 17.20 -14.93
N PRO A 233 16.04 16.85 -13.96
CA PRO A 233 16.90 17.81 -13.27
C PRO A 233 17.94 18.51 -14.15
N SER A 234 18.19 17.99 -15.35
CA SER A 234 19.19 18.55 -16.27
C SER A 234 18.59 19.56 -17.26
N CYS A 235 17.41 19.29 -17.79
CA CYS A 235 16.77 20.19 -18.78
C CYS A 235 15.55 20.94 -18.24
N GLU A 236 15.14 20.65 -17.00
CA GLU A 236 13.98 21.25 -16.31
C GLU A 236 12.63 21.10 -17.03
N LYS A 237 12.56 20.26 -18.05
CA LYS A 237 11.32 19.90 -18.75
C LYS A 237 10.67 18.70 -18.05
N LEU A 238 9.38 18.50 -18.30
CA LEU A 238 8.66 17.31 -17.81
C LEU A 238 9.43 16.05 -18.22
N ALA A 239 9.64 15.15 -17.27
CA ALA A 239 10.34 13.91 -17.52
C ALA A 239 9.48 12.95 -18.37
N LEU A 240 8.17 12.90 -18.11
CA LEU A 240 7.22 12.13 -18.90
C LEU A 240 6.67 12.95 -20.09
N PRO A 241 6.43 12.31 -21.24
CA PRO A 241 5.78 12.98 -22.36
C PRO A 241 4.33 13.31 -22.04
N SER A 242 3.74 14.27 -22.75
CA SER A 242 2.36 14.71 -22.57
C SER A 242 1.31 13.65 -22.97
N THR A 243 1.71 12.64 -23.76
CA THR A 243 0.86 11.54 -24.21
C THR A 243 1.55 10.20 -23.97
N SER A 244 0.81 9.18 -23.61
CA SER A 244 1.37 7.84 -23.37
C SER A 244 1.92 7.17 -24.63
N GLN A 245 1.42 7.52 -25.81
CA GLN A 245 1.92 7.00 -27.09
C GLN A 245 3.32 7.52 -27.43
N ALA A 246 3.75 8.64 -26.86
CA ALA A 246 5.08 9.20 -27.05
C ALA A 246 6.12 8.65 -26.08
N VAL A 247 5.78 7.64 -25.28
CA VAL A 247 6.72 6.93 -24.42
C VAL A 247 7.70 6.14 -25.26
N VAL A 248 8.99 6.39 -25.04
CA VAL A 248 10.06 5.71 -25.74
C VAL A 248 10.45 4.46 -24.94
N GLU A 249 10.44 3.30 -25.60
CA GLU A 249 10.82 2.01 -25.03
C GLU A 249 12.29 1.64 -25.32
N THR A 250 12.87 2.21 -26.37
CA THR A 250 14.22 1.89 -26.82
C THR A 250 15.25 2.65 -26.00
N ASP A 251 16.18 1.94 -25.44
CA ASP A 251 17.25 2.50 -24.59
C ASP A 251 18.38 3.19 -25.38
N ALA A 252 18.27 3.28 -26.69
CA ALA A 252 19.16 4.05 -27.55
C ALA A 252 18.71 5.50 -27.76
N ASP A 253 17.44 5.81 -27.47
CA ASP A 253 16.86 7.13 -27.68
C ASP A 253 17.18 8.08 -26.52
N ASP A 254 17.48 9.34 -26.84
CA ASP A 254 17.80 10.38 -25.86
C ASP A 254 16.64 10.73 -24.92
N ASN A 255 15.40 10.48 -25.34
CA ASN A 255 14.19 10.67 -24.51
C ASN A 255 13.84 9.45 -23.65
N PHE A 256 14.61 8.37 -23.74
CA PHE A 256 14.40 7.23 -22.85
C PHE A 256 14.55 7.63 -21.39
N LEU A 257 13.64 7.15 -20.52
CA LEU A 257 13.60 7.56 -19.12
C LEU A 257 14.48 6.69 -18.24
N ILE A 258 15.34 7.33 -17.49
CA ILE A 258 16.21 6.71 -16.50
C ILE A 258 15.86 7.24 -15.11
N ARG A 259 15.53 6.33 -14.21
CA ARG A 259 15.32 6.66 -12.81
C ARG A 259 16.58 6.33 -12.00
N MET A 260 17.16 7.35 -11.37
CA MET A 260 18.37 7.20 -10.56
C MET A 260 18.07 6.61 -9.17
N PHE A 261 19.11 6.11 -8.47
CA PHE A 261 18.97 5.61 -7.10
C PHE A 261 18.49 6.68 -6.11
N CYS A 262 18.76 7.95 -6.37
CA CYS A 262 18.19 9.07 -5.60
C CYS A 262 16.69 9.30 -5.85
N GLY A 263 16.10 8.59 -6.81
CA GLY A 263 14.67 8.65 -7.13
C GLY A 263 14.30 9.69 -8.19
N HIS A 264 15.20 10.53 -8.65
CA HIS A 264 14.93 11.50 -9.71
C HIS A 264 14.96 10.84 -11.09
N ILE A 265 14.14 11.37 -11.99
CA ILE A 265 13.96 10.85 -13.35
C ILE A 265 14.65 11.79 -14.33
N TYR A 266 15.46 11.22 -15.23
CA TYR A 266 16.19 11.93 -16.26
C TYR A 266 15.82 11.37 -17.63
N HIS A 267 15.88 12.22 -18.65
CA HIS A 267 16.01 11.75 -20.02
C HIS A 267 17.43 11.23 -20.22
N GLN A 268 17.59 10.16 -20.97
CA GLN A 268 18.89 9.50 -21.19
C GLN A 268 19.93 10.46 -21.79
N GLY A 269 19.58 11.19 -22.84
CA GLY A 269 20.48 12.17 -23.46
C GLY A 269 20.90 13.27 -22.49
N CYS A 270 19.98 13.78 -21.66
CA CYS A 270 20.28 14.76 -20.62
C CYS A 270 21.25 14.23 -19.57
N LEU A 271 21.03 12.99 -19.13
CA LEU A 271 21.89 12.33 -18.15
C LEU A 271 23.28 12.04 -18.74
N LYS A 272 23.35 11.54 -19.99
CA LYS A 272 24.57 11.28 -20.71
C LYS A 272 25.40 12.56 -20.83
N LYS A 273 24.79 13.66 -21.26
CA LYS A 273 25.42 14.97 -21.33
C LYS A 273 25.92 15.43 -19.94
N PHE A 274 25.07 15.39 -18.92
CA PHE A 274 25.45 15.75 -17.55
C PHE A 274 26.64 14.94 -17.04
N MET A 275 26.72 13.64 -17.34
CA MET A 275 27.80 12.77 -16.86
C MET A 275 29.11 12.93 -17.66
N SER A 276 29.06 13.33 -18.94
CA SER A 276 30.23 13.45 -19.82
C SER A 276 30.87 14.83 -19.84
N GLU A 277 30.20 15.87 -19.35
CA GLU A 277 30.71 17.24 -19.34
C GLU A 277 31.36 17.58 -17.99
N PRO A 278 32.46 18.38 -17.96
CA PRO A 278 33.02 18.88 -16.71
C PRO A 278 32.03 19.81 -15.96
N PRO A 279 32.24 20.03 -14.66
CA PRO A 279 33.33 19.55 -13.81
C PRO A 279 33.13 18.11 -13.32
N PHE A 280 34.24 17.42 -13.03
CA PHE A 280 34.23 16.07 -12.43
C PHE A 280 34.73 16.16 -10.98
N PRO A 281 33.84 16.42 -10.01
CA PRO A 281 34.23 16.57 -8.62
C PRO A 281 34.71 15.24 -8.02
N PRO A 282 35.66 15.29 -7.04
CA PRO A 282 36.09 14.08 -6.34
C PRO A 282 34.90 13.33 -5.74
N GLY A 283 34.82 12.04 -6.04
CA GLY A 283 33.72 11.19 -5.58
C GLY A 283 32.46 11.18 -6.46
N GLY A 284 32.51 11.81 -7.65
CA GLY A 284 31.46 11.78 -8.67
C GLY A 284 30.44 12.91 -8.54
N LYS A 285 29.66 13.09 -9.59
CA LYS A 285 28.69 14.17 -9.69
C LYS A 285 27.51 14.00 -8.73
N ILE A 286 27.00 15.12 -8.24
CA ILE A 286 25.86 15.18 -7.33
C ILE A 286 24.61 15.55 -8.12
N CYS A 287 23.48 14.94 -7.79
CA CYS A 287 22.19 15.23 -8.40
C CYS A 287 21.77 16.70 -8.11
N PRO A 288 21.58 17.54 -9.13
CA PRO A 288 21.22 18.94 -8.96
C PRO A 288 19.72 19.14 -8.64
N ALA A 289 18.93 18.08 -8.64
CA ALA A 289 17.50 18.17 -8.36
C ALA A 289 17.21 18.75 -6.97
N LYS A 290 16.08 19.41 -6.84
CA LYS A 290 15.55 19.77 -5.52
C LYS A 290 15.28 18.50 -4.71
N ARG A 291 15.54 18.54 -3.42
CA ARG A 291 15.27 17.43 -2.51
C ARG A 291 13.78 17.13 -2.54
N LYS A 292 13.40 15.94 -2.98
CA LYS A 292 12.02 15.46 -2.77
C LYS A 292 11.81 15.45 -1.27
N HIS A 293 10.77 16.12 -0.79
CA HIS A 293 10.49 16.33 0.64
C HIS A 293 10.86 15.11 1.49
N PRO A 294 11.45 15.32 2.68
CA PRO A 294 11.80 14.21 3.55
C PRO A 294 10.51 13.43 3.84
N ARG A 295 10.50 12.24 3.36
CA ARG A 295 9.63 11.11 3.66
C ARG A 295 8.86 11.30 4.97
N SER A 296 7.68 11.91 4.93
CA SER A 296 6.73 11.93 6.04
C SER A 296 6.29 10.51 6.45
N ASP A 297 6.55 9.52 5.60
CA ASP A 297 6.19 8.12 5.86
C ASP A 297 7.29 7.27 6.51
N ARG A 298 8.50 7.81 6.76
CA ARG A 298 9.54 7.08 7.49
C ARG A 298 9.40 7.08 9.02
N ASN A 299 8.42 7.77 9.58
CA ASN A 299 8.26 7.90 11.03
C ASN A 299 7.75 6.64 11.75
N HIS A 300 7.63 5.49 11.07
CA HIS A 300 7.19 4.25 11.72
C HIS A 300 8.20 3.10 11.76
N CYS A 301 9.38 3.27 11.22
CA CYS A 301 10.48 2.32 11.47
C CYS A 301 11.62 3.09 12.11
N GLY A 302 11.87 2.85 13.39
CA GLY A 302 12.82 3.50 14.29
C GLY A 302 14.23 3.76 13.76
N ALA A 303 14.37 4.46 12.66
CA ALA A 303 15.63 4.97 12.17
C ALA A 303 15.94 6.28 12.87
N ARG A 304 17.01 6.26 13.65
CA ARG A 304 17.68 7.35 14.35
C ARG A 304 17.43 8.69 13.66
N LYS A 305 16.84 9.63 14.40
CA LYS A 305 16.89 11.06 14.08
C LYS A 305 18.37 11.44 14.04
N GLN A 306 18.99 11.39 12.85
CA GLN A 306 20.16 12.20 12.63
C GLN A 306 19.67 13.64 12.59
N SER A 307 20.10 14.42 13.55
CA SER A 307 19.99 15.87 13.59
C SER A 307 20.75 16.42 12.37
N VAL A 308 20.06 16.56 11.26
CA VAL A 308 20.63 17.21 10.08
C VAL A 308 20.16 18.66 10.11
N SER A 309 21.04 19.51 10.59
CA SER A 309 21.04 20.96 10.37
C SER A 309 21.40 21.29 8.92
N ASP A 310 20.88 20.56 7.94
CA ASP A 310 21.24 20.75 6.54
C ASP A 310 20.11 21.45 5.81
N LYS A 311 20.26 22.78 5.69
CA LYS A 311 19.37 23.70 4.98
C LYS A 311 19.49 23.62 3.45
N SER A 312 20.14 22.59 2.87
CA SER A 312 20.24 22.50 1.42
C SER A 312 18.94 21.96 0.82
N GLU A 313 18.31 22.76 -0.02
CA GLU A 313 17.12 22.38 -0.81
C GLU A 313 17.43 21.33 -1.89
N LEU A 314 18.72 21.05 -2.14
CA LEU A 314 19.19 20.14 -3.18
C LEU A 314 19.30 18.70 -2.71
N CYS A 315 19.20 17.76 -3.63
CA CYS A 315 19.23 16.31 -3.39
C CYS A 315 20.53 15.82 -2.75
N GLN A 316 21.68 16.39 -3.09
CA GLN A 316 23.03 16.08 -2.59
C GLN A 316 23.46 14.61 -2.69
N GLN A 317 22.71 13.76 -3.38
CA GLN A 317 23.07 12.37 -3.58
C GLN A 317 23.90 12.19 -4.85
N ARG A 318 24.89 11.30 -4.80
CA ARG A 318 25.69 10.94 -5.99
C ARG A 318 24.79 10.37 -7.07
N VAL A 319 25.06 10.78 -8.29
CA VAL A 319 24.38 10.24 -9.48
C VAL A 319 25.02 8.93 -9.84
N THR A 320 24.36 7.83 -9.50
CA THR A 320 24.83 6.48 -9.80
C THR A 320 23.72 5.70 -10.51
N HIS A 321 24.11 4.96 -11.54
CA HIS A 321 23.22 4.07 -12.30
C HIS A 321 24.00 2.92 -12.93
N ASP A 322 23.45 1.74 -12.94
CA ASP A 322 24.14 0.51 -13.41
C ASP A 322 24.43 0.50 -14.92
N LYS A 323 23.68 1.26 -15.71
CA LYS A 323 23.85 1.37 -17.18
C LYS A 323 25.06 2.20 -17.62
N TRP A 324 25.59 3.05 -16.74
CA TRP A 324 26.69 3.93 -17.12
C TRP A 324 27.99 3.14 -17.08
N GLY A 325 28.47 2.79 -18.27
CA GLY A 325 29.80 2.20 -18.43
C GLY A 325 30.86 3.11 -17.81
N LEU A 326 31.38 2.70 -16.66
CA LEU A 326 32.43 3.42 -15.92
C LEU A 326 33.61 3.88 -16.82
N ASN A 327 33.81 3.23 -17.97
CA ASN A 327 34.91 3.50 -18.90
C ASN A 327 34.79 4.83 -19.65
N ASP A 328 33.57 5.19 -20.10
CA ASP A 328 33.36 6.46 -20.83
C ASP A 328 33.47 7.66 -19.89
N VAL A 329 32.93 7.53 -18.66
CA VAL A 329 33.03 8.57 -17.60
C VAL A 329 34.50 8.72 -17.18
N LYS A 330 35.24 7.63 -16.93
CA LYS A 330 36.65 7.69 -16.56
C LYS A 330 37.51 8.31 -17.66
N SER A 331 37.22 8.02 -18.94
CA SER A 331 37.91 8.66 -20.06
C SER A 331 37.70 10.16 -20.12
N ALA A 332 36.45 10.63 -19.89
CA ALA A 332 36.12 12.05 -19.83
C ALA A 332 36.76 12.74 -18.61
N GLU A 333 36.73 12.10 -17.46
CA GLU A 333 37.40 12.56 -16.23
C GLU A 333 38.89 12.71 -16.41
N ALA A 334 39.55 11.71 -17.03
CA ALA A 334 41.00 11.73 -17.30
C ALA A 334 41.39 12.87 -18.24
N LYS A 335 40.64 13.09 -19.33
CA LYS A 335 40.84 14.21 -20.25
C LYS A 335 40.71 15.55 -19.56
N TRP A 336 39.66 15.72 -18.73
CA TRP A 336 39.44 16.95 -17.98
C TRP A 336 40.55 17.18 -16.95
N ALA A 337 40.95 16.17 -16.18
CA ALA A 337 42.04 16.26 -15.21
C ALA A 337 43.36 16.66 -15.89
N HIS A 338 43.68 16.08 -17.05
CA HIS A 338 44.85 16.46 -17.83
C HIS A 338 44.79 17.93 -18.31
N GLN A 339 43.61 18.35 -18.76
CA GLN A 339 43.42 19.75 -19.17
C GLN A 339 43.57 20.73 -18.01
N GLN A 340 43.05 20.39 -16.81
CA GLN A 340 43.21 21.21 -15.60
C GLN A 340 44.68 21.27 -15.15
N ALA A 341 45.42 20.15 -15.23
CA ALA A 341 46.83 20.16 -14.91
C ALA A 341 47.63 21.12 -15.85
N ARG A 342 47.32 21.07 -17.14
CA ARG A 342 47.93 21.92 -18.14
C ARG A 342 47.62 23.41 -17.94
N VAL A 343 46.41 23.75 -17.50
CA VAL A 343 46.05 25.14 -17.17
C VAL A 343 46.88 25.66 -15.97
N ARG A 344 47.00 24.82 -14.92
CA ARG A 344 47.82 25.19 -13.74
C ARG A 344 49.29 25.39 -14.09
N GLU A 345 49.85 24.47 -14.91
CA GLU A 345 51.23 24.64 -15.37
C GLU A 345 51.43 25.98 -16.13
N LEU A 346 50.47 26.38 -16.96
CA LEU A 346 50.51 27.65 -17.66
C LEU A 346 50.39 28.86 -16.70
N GLU A 347 49.50 28.77 -15.69
CA GLU A 347 49.36 29.80 -14.65
C GLU A 347 50.68 29.95 -13.85
N GLU A 348 51.28 28.83 -13.43
CA GLU A 348 52.60 28.86 -12.74
C GLU A 348 53.73 29.46 -13.59
N VAL A 349 53.74 29.17 -14.91
CA VAL A 349 54.71 29.79 -15.84
C VAL A 349 54.47 31.28 -16.00
N ILE A 350 53.20 31.72 -16.05
CA ILE A 350 52.87 33.17 -16.14
C ILE A 350 53.29 33.91 -14.85
N ASP A 351 53.02 33.31 -13.69
CA ASP A 351 53.41 33.88 -12.39
C ASP A 351 54.91 33.97 -12.22
N PHE A 352 55.65 33.02 -12.81
CA PHE A 352 57.13 33.05 -12.82
C PHE A 352 57.73 34.10 -13.76
N LEU A 353 57.03 34.48 -14.82
CA LEU A 353 57.45 35.46 -15.80
C LEU A 353 57.05 36.92 -15.45
N GLN A 354 56.22 37.11 -14.45
CA GLN A 354 55.89 38.40 -13.89
C GLN A 354 56.84 38.78 -12.72
#